data_8f12b18c7ded019701fccd4a74253f37
#
_entry.id   8f12b18c7ded019701fccd4a74253f37
#
_cell.length_a   1.000
_cell.length_b   1.000
_cell.length_c   1.000
_cell.angle_alpha   90.00
_cell.angle_beta   90.00
_cell.angle_gamma   90.00
#
_symmetry.space_group_name_H-M   'P 1'
#
loop_
_entity.id
_entity.type
_entity.pdbx_description
1 polymer ?
#
loop_
_entity_poly.entity_id
_entity_poly.type
_entity_poly.pdbx_seq_one_letter_code
_entity_poly.pdbx_strand_id
1 'polypeptide(L)'
;PNCGYCKRLAKETARLDDVTIYTFLYPILSPDSLDKSNRIWCSADRAKAWNEWMLDGKAPNGKGDCDTTAVKKSIELGRSLAVSGTPTIFFADGERIAGAIPQTRIEQKLAEAPAPVK
;
A
#
# COMPACT_ATOMS: atom_id res chain seq x y z
N PRO A 1 4.10 -4.89 4.34
CA PRO A 1 3.27 -5.82 5.16
C PRO A 1 3.59 -5.81 6.64
N ASN A 2 4.83 -5.50 7.03
CA ASN A 2 5.29 -5.54 8.42
C ASN A 2 5.28 -4.16 9.10
N CYS A 3 4.73 -3.16 8.48
CA CYS A 3 4.72 -1.78 8.96
C CYS A 3 3.49 -1.53 9.83
N GLY A 4 3.70 -1.24 11.12
CA GLY A 4 2.60 -0.93 12.05
C GLY A 4 1.82 0.32 11.67
N TYR A 5 2.49 1.36 11.19
CA TYR A 5 1.84 2.58 10.70
C TYR A 5 1.04 2.32 9.43
N CYS A 6 1.52 1.41 8.56
CA CYS A 6 0.78 1.00 7.37
C CYS A 6 -0.51 0.27 7.75
N LYS A 7 -0.48 -0.58 8.77
CA LYS A 7 -1.67 -1.25 9.28
C LYS A 7 -2.66 -0.26 9.86
N ARG A 8 -2.19 0.76 10.55
CA ARG A 8 -3.03 1.86 11.05
C ARG A 8 -3.67 2.61 9.89
N LEU A 9 -2.91 2.93 8.85
CA LEU A 9 -3.42 3.58 7.66
C LEU A 9 -4.47 2.72 6.95
N ALA A 10 -4.25 1.40 6.86
CA ALA A 10 -5.21 0.48 6.25
C ALA A 10 -6.58 0.55 6.93
N LYS A 11 -6.60 0.67 8.25
CA LYS A 11 -7.85 0.84 9.01
C LYS A 11 -8.55 2.15 8.69
N GLU A 12 -7.79 3.23 8.51
CA GLU A 12 -8.35 4.54 8.15
C GLU A 12 -8.90 4.52 6.72
N THR A 13 -8.17 3.94 5.77
CA THR A 13 -8.60 3.89 4.37
C THR A 13 -9.77 2.95 4.15
N ALA A 14 -9.93 1.92 4.97
CA ALA A 14 -11.07 1.00 4.90
C ALA A 14 -12.42 1.70 5.16
N ARG A 15 -12.41 2.87 5.79
CA ARG A 15 -13.60 3.65 6.08
C ARG A 15 -13.96 4.65 4.98
N LEU A 16 -13.09 4.80 3.97
CA LEU A 16 -13.32 5.74 2.87
C LEU A 16 -14.33 5.18 1.87
N ASP A 17 -15.18 6.06 1.35
CA ASP A 17 -16.14 5.76 0.29
C ASP A 17 -15.71 6.41 -1.03
N ASP A 18 -16.12 5.82 -2.13
CA ASP A 18 -15.96 6.38 -3.48
C ASP A 18 -14.51 6.82 -3.77
N VAL A 19 -13.56 5.93 -3.44
CA VAL A 19 -12.15 6.17 -3.68
C VAL A 19 -11.49 4.91 -4.24
N THR A 20 -10.58 5.09 -5.17
CA THR A 20 -9.73 4.01 -5.67
C THR A 20 -8.36 4.12 -5.03
N ILE A 21 -7.91 3.04 -4.41
CA ILE A 21 -6.62 2.97 -3.74
C ILE A 21 -5.73 1.99 -4.48
N TYR A 22 -4.62 2.50 -5.02
CA TYR A 22 -3.59 1.68 -5.63
C TYR A 22 -2.49 1.44 -4.60
N THR A 23 -2.32 0.19 -4.19
CA THR A 23 -1.31 -0.18 -3.20
C THR A 23 -0.07 -0.73 -3.89
N PHE A 24 1.05 -0.07 -3.65
CA PHE A 24 2.36 -0.50 -4.14
C PHE A 24 3.11 -1.17 -2.98
N LEU A 25 3.42 -2.44 -3.14
CA LEU A 25 4.17 -3.18 -2.12
C LEU A 25 5.62 -2.68 -2.08
N TYR A 26 6.04 -2.21 -0.92
CA TYR A 26 7.37 -1.64 -0.73
C TYR A 26 8.07 -2.30 0.47
N PRO A 27 8.55 -3.53 0.31
CA PRO A 27 9.07 -4.35 1.42
C PRO A 27 10.50 -3.99 1.78
N ILE A 28 10.70 -2.82 2.39
CA ILE A 28 12.03 -2.32 2.76
C ILE A 28 12.40 -2.54 4.22
N LEU A 29 11.47 -3.02 5.07
CA LEU A 29 11.69 -3.10 6.51
C LEU A 29 12.47 -4.36 6.93
N SER A 30 12.20 -5.50 6.29
CA SER A 30 12.81 -6.77 6.69
C SER A 30 12.71 -7.81 5.56
N PRO A 31 13.50 -8.90 5.62
CA PRO A 31 13.33 -10.03 4.68
C PRO A 31 11.92 -10.65 4.75
N ASP A 32 11.30 -10.67 5.94
CA ASP A 32 9.93 -11.15 6.09
C ASP A 32 8.92 -10.28 5.33
N SER A 33 9.17 -8.98 5.23
CA SER A 33 8.36 -8.07 4.42
C SER A 33 8.38 -8.45 2.94
N LEU A 34 9.53 -8.83 2.42
CA LEU A 34 9.66 -9.29 1.03
C LEU A 34 8.91 -10.61 0.82
N ASP A 35 9.08 -11.56 1.71
CA ASP A 35 8.36 -12.85 1.63
C ASP A 35 6.85 -12.64 1.63
N LYS A 36 6.33 -11.85 2.57
CA LYS A 36 4.91 -11.55 2.64
C LYS A 36 4.39 -10.79 1.42
N SER A 37 5.16 -9.84 0.92
CA SER A 37 4.80 -9.10 -0.29
C SER A 37 4.71 -10.03 -1.50
N ASN A 38 5.65 -10.95 -1.65
CA ASN A 38 5.62 -11.93 -2.72
C ASN A 38 4.42 -12.87 -2.60
N ARG A 39 4.09 -13.30 -1.38
CA ARG A 39 2.92 -14.16 -1.13
C ARG A 39 1.61 -13.45 -1.43
N ILE A 40 1.49 -12.17 -1.06
CA ILE A 40 0.32 -11.35 -1.37
C ILE A 40 0.21 -11.19 -2.88
N TRP A 41 1.30 -10.86 -3.55
CA TRP A 41 1.32 -10.70 -5.00
C TRP A 41 0.92 -11.97 -5.72
N CYS A 42 1.33 -13.13 -5.23
CA CYS A 42 1.03 -14.43 -5.82
C CYS A 42 -0.32 -15.01 -5.39
N SER A 43 -1.09 -14.31 -4.57
CA SER A 43 -2.44 -14.71 -4.20
C SER A 43 -3.42 -14.48 -5.36
N ALA A 44 -4.48 -15.28 -5.42
CA ALA A 44 -5.48 -15.19 -6.50
C ALA A 44 -6.18 -13.83 -6.53
N ASP A 45 -6.50 -13.28 -5.36
CA ASP A 45 -7.05 -11.93 -5.19
C ASP A 45 -6.09 -11.13 -4.31
N ARG A 46 -5.25 -10.35 -4.95
CA ARG A 46 -4.18 -9.59 -4.29
C ARG A 46 -4.71 -8.54 -3.33
N ALA A 47 -5.73 -7.81 -3.74
CA ALA A 47 -6.33 -6.78 -2.90
C ALA A 47 -6.95 -7.37 -1.64
N LYS A 48 -7.63 -8.49 -1.77
CA LYS A 48 -8.22 -9.21 -0.64
C LYS A 48 -7.13 -9.73 0.30
N ALA A 49 -6.07 -10.34 -0.25
CA ALA A 49 -4.95 -10.87 0.54
C ALA A 49 -4.25 -9.75 1.33
N TRP A 50 -4.03 -8.61 0.71
CA TRP A 50 -3.47 -7.43 1.37
C TRP A 50 -4.36 -6.95 2.51
N ASN A 51 -5.65 -6.75 2.25
CA ASN A 51 -6.60 -6.27 3.25
C ASN A 51 -6.74 -7.25 4.42
N GLU A 52 -6.82 -8.54 4.15
CA GLU A 52 -6.91 -9.56 5.21
C GLU A 52 -5.66 -9.56 6.09
N TRP A 53 -4.49 -9.42 5.50
CA TRP A 53 -3.25 -9.33 6.27
C TRP A 53 -3.19 -8.04 7.11
N MET A 54 -3.47 -6.90 6.50
CA MET A 54 -3.32 -5.60 7.16
C MET A 54 -4.39 -5.34 8.21
N LEU A 55 -5.64 -5.77 7.95
CA LEU A 55 -6.77 -5.52 8.85
C LEU A 55 -6.98 -6.63 9.87
N ASP A 56 -6.78 -7.88 9.47
CA ASP A 56 -7.14 -9.04 10.27
C ASP A 56 -5.95 -9.89 10.72
N GLY A 57 -4.76 -9.59 10.24
CA GLY A 57 -3.56 -10.37 10.54
C GLY A 57 -3.55 -11.76 9.93
N LYS A 58 -4.41 -12.01 8.93
CA LYS A 58 -4.50 -13.30 8.27
C LYS A 58 -3.37 -13.44 7.26
N ALA A 59 -2.57 -14.50 7.41
CA ALA A 59 -1.45 -14.77 6.53
C ALA A 59 -1.93 -15.00 5.08
N PRO A 60 -1.18 -14.46 4.08
CA PRO A 60 -1.55 -14.67 2.67
C PRO A 60 -1.40 -16.13 2.26
N ASN A 61 -2.32 -16.60 1.42
CA ASN A 61 -2.34 -17.98 0.92
C ASN A 61 -1.34 -18.22 -0.21
N GLY A 62 -0.90 -17.18 -0.90
CA GLY A 62 0.07 -17.31 -1.99
C GLY A 62 1.39 -17.86 -1.49
N LYS A 63 2.09 -18.60 -2.36
CA LYS A 63 3.37 -19.23 -2.00
C LYS A 63 4.59 -18.34 -2.28
N GLY A 64 4.40 -17.26 -3.02
CA GLY A 64 5.50 -16.37 -3.39
C GLY A 64 6.39 -16.89 -4.51
N ASP A 65 5.95 -17.89 -5.22
CA ASP A 65 6.69 -18.60 -6.28
C ASP A 65 6.26 -18.22 -7.71
N CYS A 66 5.38 -17.26 -7.85
CA CYS A 66 5.00 -16.71 -9.15
C CYS A 66 5.99 -15.63 -9.60
N ASP A 67 5.75 -15.02 -10.76
CA ASP A 67 6.54 -13.88 -11.22
C ASP A 67 6.33 -12.67 -10.31
N THR A 68 7.34 -12.33 -9.51
CA THR A 68 7.33 -11.23 -8.55
C THR A 68 8.06 -10.00 -9.06
N THR A 69 8.29 -9.88 -10.36
CA THR A 69 8.96 -8.73 -10.97
C THR A 69 8.29 -7.40 -10.61
N ALA A 70 6.96 -7.38 -10.51
CA ALA A 70 6.22 -6.19 -10.14
C ALA A 70 6.57 -5.69 -8.74
N VAL A 71 6.83 -6.56 -7.79
CA VAL A 71 7.28 -6.19 -6.43
C VAL A 71 8.65 -5.50 -6.50
N LYS A 72 9.57 -6.06 -7.28
CA LYS A 72 10.89 -5.45 -7.48
C LYS A 72 10.79 -4.08 -8.15
N LYS A 73 9.92 -3.94 -9.15
CA LYS A 73 9.68 -2.65 -9.82
C LYS A 73 9.09 -1.61 -8.86
N SER A 74 8.23 -2.02 -7.95
CA SER A 74 7.70 -1.11 -6.92
C SER A 74 8.79 -0.60 -5.99
N ILE A 75 9.73 -1.46 -5.61
CA ILE A 75 10.89 -1.05 -4.80
C ILE A 75 11.75 -0.05 -5.56
N GLU A 76 12.04 -0.32 -6.83
CA GLU A 76 12.83 0.59 -7.69
C GLU A 76 12.13 1.95 -7.86
N LEU A 77 10.83 1.94 -8.09
CA LEU A 77 10.04 3.16 -8.22
C LEU A 77 10.09 3.99 -6.93
N GLY A 78 9.87 3.35 -5.78
CA GLY A 78 9.94 4.02 -4.50
C GLY A 78 11.31 4.65 -4.23
N ARG A 79 12.37 3.95 -4.58
CA ARG A 79 13.74 4.49 -4.47
C ARG A 79 13.95 5.67 -5.40
N SER A 80 13.49 5.59 -6.64
CA SER A 80 13.62 6.67 -7.62
C SER A 80 12.86 7.93 -7.20
N LEU A 81 11.78 7.77 -6.45
CA LEU A 81 10.98 8.86 -5.90
C LEU A 81 11.46 9.30 -4.51
N ALA A 82 12.58 8.77 -4.03
CA ALA A 82 13.13 9.03 -2.70
C ALA A 82 12.14 8.74 -1.56
N VAL A 83 11.33 7.70 -1.70
CA VAL A 83 10.45 7.22 -0.63
C VAL A 83 11.32 6.44 0.37
N SER A 84 11.56 7.04 1.53
CA SER A 84 12.46 6.48 2.55
C SER A 84 11.72 5.78 3.69
N GLY A 85 10.42 5.91 3.76
CA GLY A 85 9.61 5.32 4.83
C GLY A 85 8.22 4.92 4.36
N THR A 86 7.54 4.14 5.19
CA THR A 86 6.20 3.63 4.95
C THR A 86 5.27 3.96 6.12
N PRO A 87 4.01 4.25 5.87
CA PRO A 87 3.40 4.44 4.56
C PRO A 87 3.75 5.80 3.94
N THR A 88 3.68 5.88 2.63
CA THR A 88 3.75 7.15 1.89
C THR A 88 2.57 7.18 0.94
N ILE A 89 1.83 8.29 0.94
CA ILE A 89 0.62 8.45 0.15
C ILE A 89 0.86 9.48 -0.94
N PHE A 90 0.47 9.15 -2.17
CA PHE A 90 0.45 10.08 -3.29
C PHE A 90 -0.99 10.34 -3.68
N PHE A 91 -1.35 11.60 -3.81
CA PHE A 91 -2.67 12.01 -4.29
C PHE A 91 -2.64 12.27 -5.80
N ALA A 92 -3.82 12.39 -6.41
CA ALA A 92 -3.95 12.53 -7.86
C ALA A 92 -3.25 13.77 -8.42
N ASP A 93 -3.06 14.81 -7.62
CA ASP A 93 -2.34 16.03 -8.00
C ASP A 93 -0.80 15.91 -7.85
N GLY A 94 -0.31 14.75 -7.42
CA GLY A 94 1.10 14.51 -7.17
C GLY A 94 1.56 14.87 -5.76
N GLU A 95 0.71 15.41 -4.91
CA GLU A 95 1.08 15.73 -3.53
C GLU A 95 1.40 14.46 -2.76
N ARG A 96 2.48 14.51 -1.99
CA ARG A 96 2.98 13.39 -1.18
C ARG A 96 2.80 13.68 0.30
N ILE A 97 2.30 12.70 1.05
CA ILE A 97 2.28 12.75 2.51
C ILE A 97 2.95 11.49 3.04
N ALA A 98 3.96 11.65 3.88
CA ALA A 98 4.61 10.56 4.59
C ALA A 98 3.91 10.31 5.91
N GLY A 99 3.70 9.03 6.24
CA GLY A 99 3.12 8.62 7.52
C GLY A 99 1.63 8.30 7.46
N ALA A 100 1.15 7.66 8.53
CA ALA A 100 -0.25 7.33 8.69
C ALA A 100 -1.03 8.57 9.15
N ILE A 101 -1.98 9.00 8.34
CA ILE A 101 -2.83 10.15 8.65
C ILE A 101 -4.27 9.67 8.87
N PRO A 102 -5.08 10.40 9.67
CA PRO A 102 -6.46 9.99 9.94
C PRO A 102 -7.36 10.15 8.72
N GLN A 103 -8.46 9.40 8.74
CA GLN A 103 -9.48 9.40 7.68
C GLN A 103 -9.90 10.82 7.28
N THR A 104 -10.16 11.67 8.25
CA THR A 104 -10.60 13.07 8.00
C THR A 104 -9.58 13.85 7.19
N ARG A 105 -8.30 13.64 7.46
CA ARG A 105 -7.22 14.31 6.72
C ARG A 105 -7.13 13.78 5.29
N ILE A 106 -7.30 12.48 5.10
CA ILE A 106 -7.32 11.87 3.78
C ILE A 106 -8.49 12.43 2.96
N GLU A 107 -9.69 12.49 3.55
CA GLU A 107 -10.87 13.03 2.90
C GLU A 107 -10.67 14.49 2.49
N GLN A 108 -10.05 15.30 3.37
CA GLN A 108 -9.73 16.69 3.07
C GLN A 108 -8.80 16.78 1.85
N LYS A 109 -7.75 15.95 1.80
CA LYS A 109 -6.82 15.94 0.68
C LYS A 109 -7.47 15.45 -0.61
N LEU A 110 -8.36 14.48 -0.55
CA LEU A 110 -9.09 14.00 -1.72
C LEU A 110 -9.99 15.10 -2.32
N ALA A 111 -10.59 15.94 -1.46
CA ALA A 111 -11.40 17.06 -1.91
C ALA A 111 -10.54 18.14 -2.60
N GLU A 112 -9.31 18.36 -2.14
CA GLU A 112 -8.37 19.33 -2.71
C GLU A 112 -7.66 18.80 -3.97
N ALA A 113 -7.58 17.49 -4.13
CA ALA A 113 -6.86 16.80 -5.21
C ALA A 113 -7.84 15.95 -6.03
N PRO A 114 -8.71 16.57 -6.85
CA PRO A 114 -9.66 15.79 -7.66
C PRO A 114 -8.94 14.88 -8.65
N ALA A 115 -9.63 13.80 -9.05
CA ALA A 115 -9.08 12.84 -9.99
C ALA A 115 -8.65 13.54 -11.29
N PRO A 116 -7.51 13.10 -11.90
CA PRO A 116 -7.08 13.69 -13.16
C PRO A 116 -8.11 13.45 -14.26
N VAL A 117 -8.23 14.42 -15.14
CA VAL A 117 -9.09 14.32 -16.33
C VAL A 117 -8.47 13.30 -17.27
N LYS A 118 -9.27 12.34 -17.67
CA LYS A 118 -8.82 11.30 -18.62
C LYS A 118 -8.85 11.78 -20.05
#